data_24a93c2ab0c718fdc24c943b86fc6526
#
_entry.id   24a93c2ab0c718fdc24c943b86fc6526
#
_cell.length_a   1.000
_cell.length_b   1.000
_cell.length_c   1.000
_cell.angle_alpha   90.00
_cell.angle_beta   90.00
_cell.angle_gamma   90.00
#
_symmetry.space_group_name_H-M   'P 1'
#
loop_
_entity.id
_entity.type
_entity.pdbx_description
1 polymer ?
#
loop_
_entity_poly.entity_id
_entity_poly.type
_entity_poly.pdbx_seq_one_letter_code
_entity_poly.pdbx_strand_id
1 'polypeptide(L)'
;VALDLPDFPWDQLLPFKQRAAAYEGGIVDLSVGSPVDPTPEVVRTALARATDAHAYPQVAGTPALREAIAAWYGRRQGVTLTPDQVLPTIGSKEFIAGLALWLGIGPGDTVVFPEAAYPTYELGAALVRAEALASDDPAAWPETTKLVWLNSPGNPDGRVLSVEQLRAAVERARELGAVIVGDECYAELGWEPPYDAGPTPSILDPRVVGDRVDGVLSVYSLSKQSNLAGYRAAFVAGDAAILAEVLAVRKHTGMMPPLPVQDAMIVALADDTHVQQQKARYRARRNMLRRALEGAGFRIDHSEAGLYLWATRGEPALETVGWLAERGILVAPGTFYGPAGAEHVRVALTATDDRIAAAAQRLASTRRLAGS
;
A
#
# COMPACT_ATOMS: atom_id res chain seq x y z
N VAL A 1 15.05 27.18 -7.70
CA VAL A 1 13.73 27.34 -7.10
C VAL A 1 13.30 25.95 -6.65
N ALA A 2 13.29 25.72 -5.34
CA ALA A 2 12.84 24.46 -4.77
C ALA A 2 11.33 24.30 -5.01
N LEU A 3 10.88 23.07 -5.18
CA LEU A 3 9.45 22.74 -5.14
C LEU A 3 8.94 22.97 -3.71
N ASP A 4 7.75 23.53 -3.59
CA ASP A 4 7.03 23.61 -2.32
C ASP A 4 6.36 22.24 -2.09
N LEU A 5 7.02 21.41 -1.30
CA LEU A 5 6.57 20.04 -1.03
C LEU A 5 6.04 19.96 0.40
N PRO A 6 5.05 19.08 0.65
CA PRO A 6 4.61 18.79 2.01
C PRO A 6 5.78 18.36 2.90
N ASP A 7 5.76 18.79 4.17
CA ASP A 7 6.74 18.33 5.17
C ASP A 7 6.76 16.82 5.26
N PHE A 8 7.95 16.24 5.53
CA PHE A 8 8.07 14.81 5.76
C PHE A 8 7.56 14.48 7.18
N PRO A 9 6.36 13.90 7.31
CA PRO A 9 5.66 13.88 8.59
C PRO A 9 6.34 13.03 9.66
N TRP A 10 7.21 12.08 9.28
CA TRP A 10 7.91 11.18 10.20
C TRP A 10 8.87 11.89 11.16
N ASP A 11 9.36 13.08 10.84
CA ASP A 11 10.26 13.85 11.71
C ASP A 11 9.57 14.27 13.02
N GLN A 12 8.24 14.44 12.99
CA GLN A 12 7.43 14.74 14.17
C GLN A 12 7.41 13.60 15.21
N LEU A 13 7.77 12.37 14.81
CA LEU A 13 7.82 11.22 15.72
C LEU A 13 9.08 11.16 16.59
N LEU A 14 10.09 11.98 16.32
CA LEU A 14 11.38 11.88 17.02
C LEU A 14 11.26 11.97 18.56
N PRO A 15 10.50 12.90 19.16
CA PRO A 15 10.33 12.96 20.62
C PRO A 15 9.66 11.71 21.21
N PHE A 16 8.65 11.18 20.51
CA PHE A 16 7.94 9.96 20.92
C PHE A 16 8.82 8.72 20.79
N LYS A 17 9.64 8.66 19.74
CA LYS A 17 10.63 7.59 19.53
C LYS A 17 11.66 7.56 20.65
N GLN A 18 12.17 8.72 21.07
CA GLN A 18 13.10 8.83 22.20
C GLN A 18 12.45 8.36 23.51
N ARG A 19 11.21 8.76 23.77
CA ARG A 19 10.43 8.32 24.94
C ARG A 19 10.22 6.81 24.92
N ALA A 20 9.80 6.23 23.80
CA ALA A 20 9.59 4.81 23.66
C ALA A 20 10.90 4.00 23.80
N ALA A 21 12.02 4.54 23.33
CA ALA A 21 13.33 3.91 23.46
C ALA A 21 13.85 3.87 24.90
N ALA A 22 13.44 4.81 25.75
CA ALA A 22 13.82 4.85 27.17
C ALA A 22 13.05 3.83 28.04
N TYR A 23 12.03 3.17 27.49
CA TYR A 23 11.26 2.14 28.21
C TYR A 23 12.14 0.92 28.52
N GLU A 24 12.03 0.38 29.75
CA GLU A 24 12.68 -0.86 30.13
C GLU A 24 12.27 -2.03 29.22
N GLY A 25 13.22 -2.70 28.59
CA GLY A 25 12.98 -3.71 27.54
C GLY A 25 12.94 -3.12 26.11
N GLY A 26 13.21 -1.82 25.95
CA GLY A 26 13.43 -1.14 24.67
C GLY A 26 12.15 -0.89 23.87
N ILE A 27 12.30 -0.19 22.76
CA ILE A 27 11.19 0.22 21.87
C ILE A 27 10.60 -0.97 21.09
N VAL A 28 9.27 -0.99 20.97
CA VAL A 28 8.55 -1.75 19.94
C VAL A 28 8.05 -0.76 18.90
N ASP A 29 8.69 -0.74 17.73
CA ASP A 29 8.33 0.18 16.64
C ASP A 29 7.30 -0.48 15.73
N LEU A 30 6.07 0.03 15.79
CA LEU A 30 4.91 -0.35 14.96
C LEU A 30 4.46 0.83 14.08
N SER A 31 5.31 1.84 13.87
CA SER A 31 4.98 3.03 13.08
C SER A 31 5.17 2.83 11.58
N VAL A 32 6.10 1.97 11.16
CA VAL A 32 6.48 1.79 9.76
C VAL A 32 6.07 0.41 9.24
N GLY A 33 5.37 0.37 8.10
CA GLY A 33 4.97 -0.87 7.43
C GLY A 33 6.09 -1.53 6.62
N SER A 34 7.29 -1.66 7.16
CA SER A 34 8.41 -2.34 6.50
C SER A 34 8.49 -3.80 6.96
N PRO A 35 8.48 -4.79 6.04
CA PRO A 35 8.63 -6.20 6.41
C PRO A 35 9.91 -6.45 7.23
N VAL A 36 9.80 -7.28 8.25
CA VAL A 36 10.92 -7.71 9.11
C VAL A 36 11.26 -9.18 8.93
N ASP A 37 10.37 -9.94 8.30
CA ASP A 37 10.60 -11.34 7.99
C ASP A 37 11.54 -11.47 6.78
N PRO A 38 12.35 -12.54 6.72
CA PRO A 38 13.30 -12.71 5.62
C PRO A 38 12.59 -12.86 4.27
N THR A 39 13.29 -12.45 3.21
CA THR A 39 12.90 -12.75 1.83
C THR A 39 12.77 -14.27 1.66
N PRO A 40 11.69 -14.77 1.02
CA PRO A 40 11.47 -16.21 0.82
C PRO A 40 12.65 -16.91 0.14
N GLU A 41 12.94 -18.14 0.55
CA GLU A 41 14.09 -18.91 0.02
C GLU A 41 14.05 -19.09 -1.50
N VAL A 42 12.85 -19.35 -2.04
CA VAL A 42 12.65 -19.50 -3.49
C VAL A 42 13.08 -18.24 -4.26
N VAL A 43 12.82 -17.06 -3.68
CA VAL A 43 13.20 -15.76 -4.26
C VAL A 43 14.70 -15.51 -4.09
N ARG A 44 15.28 -15.80 -2.91
CA ARG A 44 16.73 -15.68 -2.68
C ARG A 44 17.54 -16.56 -3.63
N THR A 45 17.05 -17.77 -3.87
CA THR A 45 17.65 -18.69 -4.83
C THR A 45 17.61 -18.15 -6.27
N ALA A 46 16.49 -17.55 -6.69
CA ALA A 46 16.39 -16.92 -8.00
C ALA A 46 17.36 -15.73 -8.14
N LEU A 47 17.43 -14.86 -7.14
CA LEU A 47 18.38 -13.74 -7.08
C LEU A 47 19.83 -14.21 -7.19
N ALA A 48 20.20 -15.27 -6.46
CA ALA A 48 21.55 -15.84 -6.50
C ALA A 48 21.93 -16.42 -7.87
N ARG A 49 20.97 -16.93 -8.62
CA ARG A 49 21.19 -17.44 -10.00
C ARG A 49 21.29 -16.34 -11.04
N ALA A 50 20.72 -15.17 -10.79
CA ALA A 50 20.64 -14.05 -11.72
C ALA A 50 21.77 -13.02 -11.52
N THR A 51 22.92 -13.41 -10.96
CA THR A 51 24.02 -12.48 -10.63
C THR A 51 24.82 -12.00 -11.84
N ASP A 52 24.78 -12.71 -12.98
CA ASP A 52 25.40 -12.28 -14.23
C ASP A 52 24.42 -11.41 -15.04
N ALA A 53 24.28 -10.16 -14.62
CA ALA A 53 23.35 -9.19 -15.20
C ALA A 53 24.12 -7.99 -15.78
N HIS A 54 25.02 -8.25 -16.76
CA HIS A 54 25.91 -7.25 -17.33
C HIS A 54 25.24 -6.32 -18.35
N ALA A 55 24.09 -6.70 -18.92
CA ALA A 55 23.37 -5.91 -19.91
C ALA A 55 22.28 -5.04 -19.27
N TYR A 56 21.92 -3.95 -19.96
CA TYR A 56 20.77 -3.13 -19.52
C TYR A 56 19.49 -3.96 -19.56
N PRO A 57 18.66 -3.92 -18.47
CA PRO A 57 17.37 -4.59 -18.47
C PRO A 57 16.38 -3.87 -19.39
N GLN A 58 15.36 -4.61 -19.84
CA GLN A 58 14.28 -4.02 -20.63
C GLN A 58 13.36 -3.18 -19.71
N VAL A 59 13.08 -1.95 -20.11
CA VAL A 59 12.19 -1.04 -19.35
C VAL A 59 10.76 -1.60 -19.30
N ALA A 60 10.30 -2.22 -20.38
CA ALA A 60 9.00 -2.89 -20.45
C ALA A 60 8.93 -4.17 -19.57
N GLY A 61 10.04 -4.61 -19.00
CA GLY A 61 10.19 -5.93 -18.43
C GLY A 61 10.43 -7.02 -19.46
N THR A 62 11.06 -8.12 -19.05
CA THR A 62 11.25 -9.28 -19.93
C THR A 62 9.89 -9.87 -20.34
N PRO A 63 9.77 -10.51 -21.52
CA PRO A 63 8.54 -11.21 -21.90
C PRO A 63 8.06 -12.19 -20.82
N ALA A 64 8.97 -12.96 -20.25
CA ALA A 64 8.68 -13.92 -19.18
C ALA A 64 8.08 -13.23 -17.92
N LEU A 65 8.59 -12.06 -17.53
CA LEU A 65 8.02 -11.31 -16.40
C LEU A 65 6.60 -10.80 -16.72
N ARG A 66 6.38 -10.27 -17.90
CA ARG A 66 5.05 -9.77 -18.30
C ARG A 66 4.02 -10.90 -18.35
N GLU A 67 4.42 -12.07 -18.89
CA GLU A 67 3.59 -13.28 -18.87
C GLU A 67 3.31 -13.76 -17.45
N ALA A 68 4.30 -13.73 -16.55
CA ALA A 68 4.14 -14.11 -15.15
C ALA A 68 3.17 -13.18 -14.40
N ILE A 69 3.23 -11.87 -14.66
CA ILE A 69 2.29 -10.90 -14.09
C ILE A 69 0.86 -11.16 -14.59
N ALA A 70 0.67 -11.33 -15.91
CA ALA A 70 -0.63 -11.63 -16.50
C ALA A 70 -1.20 -12.95 -15.96
N ALA A 71 -0.39 -14.00 -15.87
CA ALA A 71 -0.77 -15.28 -15.30
C ALA A 71 -1.15 -15.18 -13.81
N TRP A 72 -0.45 -14.35 -13.03
CA TRP A 72 -0.78 -14.09 -11.63
C TRP A 72 -2.15 -13.43 -11.49
N TYR A 73 -2.47 -12.40 -12.30
CA TYR A 73 -3.80 -11.78 -12.31
C TYR A 73 -4.90 -12.80 -12.64
N GLY A 74 -4.66 -13.63 -13.67
CA GLY A 74 -5.61 -14.71 -14.02
C GLY A 74 -5.86 -15.68 -12.87
N ARG A 75 -4.78 -16.15 -12.24
CA ARG A 75 -4.86 -17.15 -11.15
C ARG A 75 -5.40 -16.56 -9.85
N ARG A 76 -4.99 -15.35 -9.48
CA ARG A 76 -5.30 -14.78 -8.17
C ARG A 76 -6.50 -13.87 -8.17
N GLN A 77 -6.74 -13.14 -9.25
CA GLN A 77 -7.79 -12.11 -9.33
C GLN A 77 -8.90 -12.47 -10.33
N GLY A 78 -8.75 -13.55 -11.10
CA GLY A 78 -9.70 -13.89 -12.15
C GLY A 78 -9.73 -12.91 -13.33
N VAL A 79 -8.68 -12.09 -13.47
CA VAL A 79 -8.57 -11.05 -14.50
C VAL A 79 -7.69 -11.54 -15.64
N THR A 80 -8.19 -11.51 -16.87
CA THR A 80 -7.43 -11.87 -18.07
C THR A 80 -6.73 -10.64 -18.63
N LEU A 81 -5.40 -10.68 -18.70
CA LEU A 81 -4.55 -9.61 -19.22
C LEU A 81 -3.62 -10.15 -20.30
N THR A 82 -3.28 -9.29 -21.26
CA THR A 82 -2.23 -9.53 -22.25
C THR A 82 -0.90 -8.93 -21.78
N PRO A 83 0.27 -9.37 -22.30
CA PRO A 83 1.57 -8.85 -21.87
C PRO A 83 1.80 -7.36 -22.12
N ASP A 84 1.08 -6.71 -23.02
CA ASP A 84 1.12 -5.26 -23.26
C ASP A 84 0.27 -4.46 -22.25
N GLN A 85 -0.59 -5.13 -21.51
CA GLN A 85 -1.37 -4.55 -20.42
C GLN A 85 -0.66 -4.58 -19.06
N VAL A 86 0.64 -4.88 -19.02
CA VAL A 86 1.41 -4.92 -17.77
C VAL A 86 2.77 -4.24 -17.93
N LEU A 87 3.25 -3.58 -16.86
CA LEU A 87 4.54 -2.89 -16.83
C LEU A 87 5.18 -3.01 -15.44
N PRO A 88 6.40 -3.54 -15.29
CA PRO A 88 7.10 -3.57 -14.01
C PRO A 88 7.57 -2.17 -13.60
N THR A 89 7.59 -1.92 -12.28
CA THR A 89 7.95 -0.62 -11.68
C THR A 89 8.99 -0.78 -10.57
N ILE A 90 9.72 0.29 -10.24
CA ILE A 90 10.73 0.33 -9.16
C ILE A 90 10.02 0.56 -7.81
N GLY A 91 9.23 -0.43 -7.40
CA GLY A 91 8.23 -0.30 -6.33
C GLY A 91 7.03 0.53 -6.80
N SER A 92 5.90 0.43 -6.05
CA SER A 92 4.69 1.20 -6.38
C SER A 92 4.87 2.71 -6.12
N LYS A 93 5.69 3.08 -5.13
CA LYS A 93 5.84 4.49 -4.71
C LYS A 93 6.33 5.41 -5.83
N GLU A 94 7.31 4.96 -6.64
CA GLU A 94 7.80 5.79 -7.75
C GLU A 94 6.74 5.99 -8.83
N PHE A 95 5.95 4.95 -9.10
CA PHE A 95 4.85 5.02 -10.05
C PHE A 95 3.75 5.96 -9.55
N ILE A 96 3.37 5.86 -8.29
CA ILE A 96 2.37 6.73 -7.67
C ILE A 96 2.80 8.20 -7.72
N ALA A 97 4.05 8.49 -7.34
CA ALA A 97 4.57 9.85 -7.35
C ALA A 97 4.73 10.43 -8.76
N GLY A 98 5.07 9.59 -9.75
CA GLY A 98 5.41 10.03 -11.10
C GLY A 98 4.24 10.06 -12.07
N LEU A 99 3.16 9.32 -11.83
CA LEU A 99 2.11 9.10 -12.83
C LEU A 99 1.47 10.41 -13.32
N ALA A 100 1.14 11.35 -12.42
CA ALA A 100 0.56 12.63 -12.80
C ALA A 100 1.46 13.39 -13.79
N LEU A 101 2.78 13.38 -13.55
CA LEU A 101 3.76 13.99 -14.45
C LEU A 101 3.79 13.29 -15.82
N TRP A 102 3.76 11.96 -15.85
CA TRP A 102 3.84 11.19 -17.08
C TRP A 102 2.57 11.28 -17.94
N LEU A 103 1.43 11.54 -17.31
CA LEU A 103 0.15 11.82 -17.99
C LEU A 103 0.03 13.28 -18.45
N GLY A 104 1.03 14.14 -18.20
CA GLY A 104 0.98 15.55 -18.59
C GLY A 104 0.01 16.40 -17.76
N ILE A 105 -0.38 15.93 -16.58
CA ILE A 105 -1.25 16.67 -15.64
C ILE A 105 -0.50 17.88 -15.09
N GLY A 106 -1.20 18.99 -14.88
CA GLY A 106 -0.59 20.25 -14.47
C GLY A 106 -1.55 21.22 -13.78
N PRO A 107 -1.18 22.51 -13.71
CA PRO A 107 -2.01 23.55 -13.10
C PRO A 107 -3.39 23.66 -13.75
N GLY A 108 -4.44 23.65 -12.93
CA GLY A 108 -5.84 23.66 -13.37
C GLY A 108 -6.47 22.29 -13.46
N ASP A 109 -5.69 21.21 -13.39
CA ASP A 109 -6.18 19.85 -13.26
C ASP A 109 -6.30 19.44 -11.78
N THR A 110 -7.15 18.44 -11.50
CA THR A 110 -7.33 17.89 -10.16
C THR A 110 -6.90 16.42 -10.10
N VAL A 111 -6.15 16.07 -9.05
CA VAL A 111 -5.85 14.69 -8.66
C VAL A 111 -6.65 14.35 -7.42
N VAL A 112 -7.51 13.36 -7.51
CA VAL A 112 -8.36 12.88 -6.41
C VAL A 112 -7.72 11.67 -5.74
N PHE A 113 -7.85 11.57 -4.41
CA PHE A 113 -7.38 10.44 -3.61
C PHE A 113 -8.25 10.28 -2.34
N PRO A 114 -8.16 9.14 -1.60
CA PRO A 114 -9.00 8.90 -0.42
C PRO A 114 -8.80 9.95 0.70
N GLU A 115 -9.83 10.17 1.52
CA GLU A 115 -9.76 11.10 2.66
C GLU A 115 -8.73 10.69 3.72
N ALA A 116 -8.60 9.36 3.96
CA ALA A 116 -7.50 8.80 4.74
C ALA A 116 -6.52 8.14 3.75
N ALA A 117 -5.42 8.81 3.42
CA ALA A 117 -4.62 8.47 2.27
C ALA A 117 -3.14 8.24 2.57
N TYR A 118 -2.53 7.39 1.79
CA TYR A 118 -1.08 7.30 1.69
C TYR A 118 -0.51 8.62 1.15
N PRO A 119 0.39 9.34 1.88
CA PRO A 119 0.77 10.72 1.57
C PRO A 119 1.39 10.92 0.17
N THR A 120 1.80 9.86 -0.51
CA THR A 120 2.42 9.96 -1.82
C THR A 120 1.43 10.33 -2.94
N TYR A 121 0.12 10.14 -2.75
CA TYR A 121 -0.86 10.58 -3.73
C TYR A 121 -0.89 12.11 -3.83
N GLU A 122 -0.97 12.80 -2.69
CA GLU A 122 -0.91 14.26 -2.60
C GLU A 122 0.43 14.79 -3.12
N LEU A 123 1.55 14.12 -2.77
CA LEU A 123 2.87 14.47 -3.29
C LEU A 123 2.89 14.42 -4.83
N GLY A 124 2.26 13.40 -5.45
CA GLY A 124 2.17 13.30 -6.91
C GLY A 124 1.48 14.50 -7.55
N ALA A 125 0.40 15.00 -6.95
CA ALA A 125 -0.29 16.22 -7.37
C ALA A 125 0.60 17.46 -7.19
N ALA A 126 1.26 17.62 -6.03
CA ALA A 126 2.15 18.73 -5.73
C ALA A 126 3.34 18.83 -6.70
N LEU A 127 3.92 17.69 -7.12
CA LEU A 127 5.03 17.66 -8.07
C LEU A 127 4.68 18.31 -9.42
N VAL A 128 3.43 18.23 -9.83
CA VAL A 128 2.93 18.80 -11.10
C VAL A 128 2.12 20.09 -10.90
N ARG A 129 1.97 20.56 -9.65
CA ARG A 129 1.18 21.73 -9.27
C ARG A 129 -0.31 21.60 -9.66
N ALA A 130 -0.83 20.38 -9.69
CA ALA A 130 -2.24 20.12 -9.81
C ALA A 130 -2.94 20.32 -8.46
N GLU A 131 -4.26 20.52 -8.50
CA GLU A 131 -5.06 20.56 -7.29
C GLU A 131 -5.14 19.15 -6.69
N ALA A 132 -4.93 19.05 -5.38
CA ALA A 132 -5.00 17.81 -4.61
C ALA A 132 -6.34 17.78 -3.86
N LEU A 133 -7.22 16.82 -4.18
CA LEU A 133 -8.55 16.69 -3.57
C LEU A 133 -8.68 15.34 -2.84
N ALA A 134 -8.78 15.40 -1.52
CA ALA A 134 -9.13 14.23 -0.71
C ALA A 134 -10.66 14.04 -0.71
N SER A 135 -11.16 12.95 -1.30
CA SER A 135 -12.60 12.65 -1.36
C SER A 135 -12.86 11.18 -1.65
N ASP A 136 -13.66 10.56 -0.79
CA ASP A 136 -14.19 9.19 -0.96
C ASP A 136 -15.51 9.16 -1.75
N ASP A 137 -16.13 10.31 -2.02
CA ASP A 137 -17.39 10.42 -2.74
C ASP A 137 -17.18 10.74 -4.24
N PRO A 138 -17.45 9.80 -5.17
CA PRO A 138 -17.32 10.05 -6.60
C PRO A 138 -18.20 11.21 -7.10
N ALA A 139 -19.33 11.50 -6.46
CA ALA A 139 -20.21 12.59 -6.85
C ALA A 139 -19.59 13.98 -6.57
N ALA A 140 -18.64 14.07 -5.65
CA ALA A 140 -17.93 15.31 -5.31
C ALA A 140 -16.73 15.61 -6.23
N TRP A 141 -16.37 14.71 -7.16
CA TRP A 141 -15.21 14.92 -8.05
C TRP A 141 -15.52 15.97 -9.10
N PRO A 142 -14.70 17.05 -9.22
CA PRO A 142 -14.93 18.14 -10.15
C PRO A 142 -14.62 17.75 -11.59
N GLU A 143 -15.14 18.54 -12.55
CA GLU A 143 -14.90 18.36 -13.99
C GLU A 143 -13.42 18.50 -14.40
N THR A 144 -12.61 19.13 -13.55
CA THR A 144 -11.15 19.28 -13.72
C THR A 144 -10.37 18.02 -13.34
N THR A 145 -11.05 16.99 -12.83
CA THR A 145 -10.40 15.72 -12.42
C THR A 145 -9.76 15.02 -13.62
N LYS A 146 -8.46 14.70 -13.51
CA LYS A 146 -7.69 13.97 -14.54
C LYS A 146 -7.11 12.66 -14.03
N LEU A 147 -6.92 12.53 -12.72
CA LEU A 147 -6.40 11.32 -12.10
C LEU A 147 -7.13 11.06 -10.79
N VAL A 148 -7.52 9.81 -10.59
CA VAL A 148 -8.16 9.32 -9.37
C VAL A 148 -7.35 8.16 -8.80
N TRP A 149 -6.98 8.26 -7.55
CA TRP A 149 -6.39 7.15 -6.78
C TRP A 149 -7.44 6.52 -5.89
N LEU A 150 -7.60 5.21 -5.98
CA LEU A 150 -8.27 4.40 -4.97
C LEU A 150 -7.22 3.55 -4.26
N ASN A 151 -7.42 3.26 -2.98
CA ASN A 151 -6.55 2.37 -2.24
C ASN A 151 -7.39 1.30 -1.52
N SER A 152 -7.41 0.09 -2.08
CA SER A 152 -8.21 -1.02 -1.55
C SER A 152 -7.45 -2.35 -1.68
N PRO A 153 -7.06 -2.94 -0.54
CA PRO A 153 -7.24 -2.50 0.86
C PRO A 153 -6.49 -1.22 1.20
N GLY A 154 -7.07 -0.40 2.07
CA GLY A 154 -6.58 0.93 2.42
C GLY A 154 -5.31 0.93 3.29
N ASN A 155 -4.50 1.91 3.11
CA ASN A 155 -3.48 2.38 4.03
C ASN A 155 -3.78 3.85 4.36
N PRO A 156 -4.27 4.13 5.58
CA PRO A 156 -3.94 3.43 6.84
C PRO A 156 -4.97 2.44 7.38
N ASP A 157 -6.22 2.44 6.92
CA ASP A 157 -7.38 1.91 7.63
C ASP A 157 -7.70 0.43 7.37
N GLY A 158 -7.16 -0.16 6.30
CA GLY A 158 -7.43 -1.54 5.91
C GLY A 158 -8.84 -1.79 5.36
N ARG A 159 -9.58 -0.73 5.03
CA ARG A 159 -10.90 -0.80 4.41
C ARG A 159 -10.83 -1.44 3.04
N VAL A 160 -11.80 -2.27 2.72
CA VAL A 160 -11.96 -2.89 1.41
C VAL A 160 -13.16 -2.31 0.69
N LEU A 161 -12.95 -1.77 -0.50
CA LEU A 161 -14.03 -1.30 -1.36
C LEU A 161 -14.75 -2.49 -2.00
N SER A 162 -16.08 -2.46 -2.00
CA SER A 162 -16.90 -3.46 -2.68
C SER A 162 -16.80 -3.34 -4.20
N VAL A 163 -17.22 -4.38 -4.92
CA VAL A 163 -17.31 -4.35 -6.38
C VAL A 163 -18.20 -3.20 -6.87
N GLU A 164 -19.30 -2.92 -6.16
CA GLU A 164 -20.23 -1.84 -6.47
C GLU A 164 -19.59 -0.46 -6.28
N GLN A 165 -18.81 -0.27 -5.20
CA GLN A 165 -18.10 0.98 -4.94
C GLN A 165 -17.00 1.22 -5.98
N LEU A 166 -16.21 0.18 -6.30
CA LEU A 166 -15.20 0.25 -7.36
C LEU A 166 -15.83 0.57 -8.72
N ARG A 167 -16.95 -0.07 -9.06
CA ARG A 167 -17.67 0.18 -10.31
C ARG A 167 -18.15 1.63 -10.38
N ALA A 168 -18.80 2.15 -9.34
CA ALA A 168 -19.30 3.53 -9.31
C ALA A 168 -18.16 4.55 -9.51
N ALA A 169 -16.99 4.30 -8.89
CA ALA A 169 -15.81 5.13 -9.06
C ALA A 169 -15.26 5.08 -10.51
N VAL A 170 -15.20 3.89 -11.11
CA VAL A 170 -14.75 3.71 -12.50
C VAL A 170 -15.71 4.39 -13.48
N GLU A 171 -17.02 4.24 -13.29
CA GLU A 171 -18.04 4.90 -14.11
C GLU A 171 -17.89 6.42 -14.04
N ARG A 172 -17.75 6.99 -12.83
CA ARG A 172 -17.55 8.43 -12.66
C ARG A 172 -16.25 8.94 -13.28
N ALA A 173 -15.14 8.21 -13.11
CA ALA A 173 -13.86 8.57 -13.74
C ALA A 173 -13.99 8.59 -15.29
N ARG A 174 -14.70 7.64 -15.87
CA ARG A 174 -14.97 7.60 -17.33
C ARG A 174 -15.82 8.77 -17.80
N GLU A 175 -16.85 9.17 -17.04
CA GLU A 175 -17.66 10.37 -17.33
C GLU A 175 -16.80 11.63 -17.39
N LEU A 176 -15.83 11.74 -16.49
CA LEU A 176 -14.90 12.88 -16.41
C LEU A 176 -13.73 12.79 -17.42
N GLY A 177 -13.57 11.66 -18.11
CA GLY A 177 -12.40 11.41 -18.96
C GLY A 177 -11.09 11.34 -18.15
N ALA A 178 -11.17 10.93 -16.90
CA ALA A 178 -10.04 10.79 -15.97
C ALA A 178 -9.47 9.37 -15.98
N VAL A 179 -8.16 9.26 -15.75
CA VAL A 179 -7.51 7.98 -15.44
C VAL A 179 -7.80 7.63 -13.98
N ILE A 180 -8.21 6.37 -13.73
CA ILE A 180 -8.43 5.87 -12.38
C ILE A 180 -7.49 4.70 -12.08
N VAL A 181 -6.88 4.71 -10.89
CA VAL A 181 -5.87 3.74 -10.48
C VAL A 181 -6.23 3.14 -9.12
N GLY A 182 -6.35 1.82 -9.06
CA GLY A 182 -6.42 1.07 -7.81
C GLY A 182 -5.04 0.75 -7.27
N ASP A 183 -4.66 1.27 -6.11
CA ASP A 183 -3.51 0.78 -5.35
C ASP A 183 -3.95 -0.43 -4.54
N GLU A 184 -3.56 -1.62 -5.02
CA GLU A 184 -3.97 -2.93 -4.52
C GLU A 184 -2.83 -3.65 -3.77
N CYS A 185 -1.84 -2.91 -3.27
CA CYS A 185 -0.63 -3.47 -2.66
C CYS A 185 -0.87 -4.43 -1.48
N TYR A 186 -2.09 -4.49 -0.95
CA TYR A 186 -2.48 -5.34 0.17
C TYR A 186 -3.56 -6.38 -0.20
N ALA A 187 -3.89 -6.58 -1.47
CA ALA A 187 -5.00 -7.43 -1.91
C ALA A 187 -4.93 -8.89 -1.42
N GLU A 188 -3.72 -9.43 -1.20
CA GLU A 188 -3.51 -10.77 -0.66
C GLU A 188 -3.69 -10.86 0.88
N LEU A 189 -3.82 -9.73 1.58
CA LEU A 189 -3.84 -9.64 3.04
C LEU A 189 -5.26 -9.39 3.58
N GLY A 190 -6.22 -10.20 3.15
CA GLY A 190 -7.57 -10.20 3.70
C GLY A 190 -7.66 -10.98 5.01
N TRP A 191 -8.43 -10.46 5.98
CA TRP A 191 -8.53 -11.01 7.34
C TRP A 191 -9.93 -11.47 7.72
N GLU A 192 -10.95 -10.71 7.32
CA GLU A 192 -12.35 -10.96 7.66
C GLU A 192 -13.11 -11.49 6.44
N PRO A 193 -14.16 -12.34 6.64
CA PRO A 193 -15.01 -12.76 5.53
C PRO A 193 -15.61 -11.56 4.78
N PRO A 194 -15.71 -11.62 3.45
CA PRO A 194 -15.36 -12.75 2.57
C PRO A 194 -13.89 -12.77 2.13
N TYR A 195 -13.03 -11.87 2.62
CA TYR A 195 -11.67 -11.64 2.12
C TYR A 195 -10.60 -12.53 2.77
N ASP A 196 -10.95 -13.27 3.82
CA ASP A 196 -10.01 -14.13 4.56
C ASP A 196 -9.53 -15.35 3.77
N ALA A 197 -10.36 -15.86 2.86
CA ALA A 197 -10.10 -17.06 2.04
C ALA A 197 -9.50 -16.77 0.66
N GLY A 198 -9.54 -15.51 0.18
CA GLY A 198 -9.07 -15.10 -1.15
C GLY A 198 -8.53 -13.68 -1.18
N PRO A 199 -8.19 -13.17 -2.36
CA PRO A 199 -7.84 -11.78 -2.56
C PRO A 199 -9.07 -10.87 -2.40
N THR A 200 -8.83 -9.60 -2.12
CA THR A 200 -9.87 -8.56 -2.17
C THR A 200 -10.21 -8.23 -3.63
N PRO A 201 -11.37 -7.59 -3.90
CA PRO A 201 -11.73 -7.21 -5.26
C PRO A 201 -10.66 -6.33 -5.93
N SER A 202 -10.33 -6.62 -7.18
CA SER A 202 -9.47 -5.77 -8.01
C SER A 202 -10.30 -4.74 -8.77
N ILE A 203 -9.73 -3.55 -9.01
CA ILE A 203 -10.34 -2.56 -9.89
C ILE A 203 -10.45 -3.08 -11.34
N LEU A 204 -9.62 -4.05 -11.73
CA LEU A 204 -9.65 -4.70 -13.05
C LEU A 204 -10.63 -5.88 -13.14
N ASP A 205 -11.34 -6.22 -12.06
CA ASP A 205 -12.35 -7.27 -12.08
C ASP A 205 -13.41 -6.98 -13.18
N PRO A 206 -13.77 -7.95 -14.05
CA PRO A 206 -14.80 -7.76 -15.06
C PRO A 206 -16.15 -7.25 -14.51
N ARG A 207 -16.44 -7.57 -13.24
CA ARG A 207 -17.64 -7.03 -12.55
C ARG A 207 -17.53 -5.53 -12.26
N VAL A 208 -16.31 -4.97 -12.24
CA VAL A 208 -16.03 -3.53 -12.03
C VAL A 208 -15.92 -2.82 -13.36
N VAL A 209 -15.02 -3.28 -14.24
CA VAL A 209 -14.70 -2.56 -15.50
C VAL A 209 -15.65 -2.87 -16.66
N GLY A 210 -16.44 -3.96 -16.58
CA GLY A 210 -17.21 -4.47 -17.71
C GLY A 210 -16.30 -5.10 -18.78
N ASP A 211 -16.60 -4.83 -20.05
CA ASP A 211 -15.92 -5.44 -21.20
C ASP A 211 -14.62 -4.70 -21.60
N ARG A 212 -14.26 -3.61 -20.93
CA ARG A 212 -13.12 -2.76 -21.30
C ARG A 212 -12.40 -2.18 -20.10
N VAL A 213 -11.06 -2.05 -20.22
CA VAL A 213 -10.19 -1.49 -19.18
C VAL A 213 -9.70 -0.07 -19.50
N ASP A 214 -10.32 0.60 -20.51
CA ASP A 214 -9.91 1.96 -20.92
C ASP A 214 -9.96 2.92 -19.72
N GLY A 215 -8.89 3.67 -19.53
CA GLY A 215 -8.72 4.62 -18.44
C GLY A 215 -8.46 3.99 -17.06
N VAL A 216 -8.38 2.66 -16.94
CA VAL A 216 -8.28 1.97 -15.65
C VAL A 216 -6.93 1.27 -15.48
N LEU A 217 -6.27 1.53 -14.35
CA LEU A 217 -5.02 0.88 -13.97
C LEU A 217 -5.12 0.26 -12.56
N SER A 218 -4.37 -0.81 -12.32
CA SER A 218 -4.12 -1.39 -11.00
C SER A 218 -2.62 -1.39 -10.71
N VAL A 219 -2.21 -0.94 -9.54
CA VAL A 219 -0.82 -0.98 -9.05
C VAL A 219 -0.69 -2.05 -7.98
N TYR A 220 0.30 -2.91 -8.12
CA TYR A 220 0.57 -3.97 -7.16
C TYR A 220 2.03 -4.07 -6.78
N SER A 221 2.32 -4.44 -5.53
CA SER A 221 3.69 -4.55 -5.01
C SER A 221 3.94 -5.85 -4.28
N LEU A 222 5.07 -6.50 -4.58
CA LEU A 222 5.55 -7.69 -3.88
C LEU A 222 6.21 -7.36 -2.53
N SER A 223 6.27 -6.08 -2.17
CA SER A 223 6.90 -5.62 -0.92
C SER A 223 6.32 -6.29 0.33
N LYS A 224 5.00 -6.56 0.35
CA LYS A 224 4.30 -7.01 1.57
C LYS A 224 4.01 -8.50 1.56
N GLN A 225 3.51 -9.04 0.46
CA GLN A 225 3.22 -10.46 0.34
C GLN A 225 4.48 -11.33 0.30
N SER A 226 5.58 -10.80 -0.26
CA SER A 226 6.81 -11.56 -0.57
C SER A 226 8.06 -10.99 0.10
N ASN A 227 7.93 -10.01 1.00
CA ASN A 227 9.04 -9.35 1.71
C ASN A 227 10.13 -8.78 0.77
N LEU A 228 9.71 -8.20 -0.39
CA LEU A 228 10.59 -7.64 -1.41
C LEU A 228 10.68 -6.10 -1.36
N ALA A 229 10.38 -5.48 -0.23
CA ALA A 229 10.39 -4.02 -0.10
C ALA A 229 11.75 -3.39 -0.46
N GLY A 230 12.86 -4.02 -0.06
CA GLY A 230 14.22 -3.58 -0.37
C GLY A 230 14.60 -3.76 -1.84
N TYR A 231 13.97 -4.69 -2.55
CA TYR A 231 14.23 -4.98 -3.96
C TYR A 231 13.45 -4.09 -4.93
N ARG A 232 12.52 -3.28 -4.41
CA ARG A 232 11.71 -2.38 -5.23
C ARG A 232 10.93 -3.12 -6.33
N ALA A 233 10.30 -4.24 -5.99
CA ALA A 233 9.59 -5.14 -6.89
C ALA A 233 8.09 -4.81 -6.89
N ALA A 234 7.59 -4.24 -8.00
CA ALA A 234 6.19 -3.89 -8.20
C ALA A 234 5.84 -3.86 -9.69
N PHE A 235 4.57 -3.73 -10.00
CA PHE A 235 4.07 -3.61 -11.36
C PHE A 235 2.75 -2.85 -11.40
N VAL A 236 2.40 -2.38 -12.58
CA VAL A 236 1.11 -1.80 -12.93
C VAL A 236 0.49 -2.62 -14.06
N ALA A 237 -0.83 -2.72 -14.06
CA ALA A 237 -1.61 -3.42 -15.08
C ALA A 237 -2.87 -2.62 -15.45
N GLY A 238 -3.41 -2.84 -16.65
CA GLY A 238 -4.66 -2.23 -17.09
C GLY A 238 -4.63 -1.74 -18.53
N ASP A 239 -4.99 -0.47 -18.77
CA ASP A 239 -5.09 0.14 -20.09
C ASP A 239 -3.74 0.13 -20.84
N ALA A 240 -3.65 -0.65 -21.91
CA ALA A 240 -2.43 -0.81 -22.71
C ALA A 240 -1.99 0.51 -23.39
N ALA A 241 -2.91 1.38 -23.77
CA ALA A 241 -2.58 2.65 -24.41
C ALA A 241 -1.90 3.59 -23.42
N ILE A 242 -2.44 3.73 -22.21
CA ILE A 242 -1.82 4.52 -21.13
C ILE A 242 -0.46 3.93 -20.76
N LEU A 243 -0.35 2.60 -20.64
CA LEU A 243 0.92 1.96 -20.30
C LEU A 243 1.98 2.14 -21.39
N ALA A 244 1.60 2.20 -22.66
CA ALA A 244 2.52 2.50 -23.76
C ALA A 244 3.07 3.94 -23.68
N GLU A 245 2.23 4.93 -23.35
CA GLU A 245 2.65 6.32 -23.13
C GLU A 245 3.59 6.45 -21.94
N VAL A 246 3.21 5.86 -20.81
CA VAL A 246 4.05 5.81 -19.59
C VAL A 246 5.39 5.13 -19.87
N LEU A 247 5.39 4.01 -20.61
CA LEU A 247 6.60 3.30 -21.00
C LEU A 247 7.53 4.17 -21.86
N ALA A 248 6.97 4.98 -22.76
CA ALA A 248 7.77 5.89 -23.59
C ALA A 248 8.55 6.88 -22.72
N VAL A 249 7.92 7.51 -21.72
CA VAL A 249 8.60 8.39 -20.78
C VAL A 249 9.64 7.62 -19.94
N ARG A 250 9.30 6.46 -19.41
CA ARG A 250 10.17 5.64 -18.57
C ARG A 250 11.45 5.19 -19.29
N LYS A 251 11.39 4.95 -20.61
CA LYS A 251 12.57 4.66 -21.44
C LYS A 251 13.58 5.80 -21.41
N HIS A 252 13.11 7.06 -21.48
CA HIS A 252 13.98 8.24 -21.47
C HIS A 252 14.54 8.55 -20.08
N THR A 253 13.82 8.21 -19.03
CA THR A 253 14.21 8.48 -17.63
C THR A 253 14.97 7.33 -16.96
N GLY A 254 15.20 6.21 -17.67
CA GLY A 254 15.95 5.06 -17.16
C GLY A 254 15.24 4.30 -16.03
N MET A 255 13.91 4.38 -15.94
CA MET A 255 13.14 3.74 -14.89
C MET A 255 12.88 2.25 -15.23
N MET A 256 13.82 1.40 -14.86
CA MET A 256 13.76 -0.04 -15.14
C MET A 256 14.19 -0.85 -13.91
N PRO A 257 13.41 -1.86 -13.47
CA PRO A 257 13.86 -2.78 -12.43
C PRO A 257 15.09 -3.56 -12.90
N PRO A 258 16.11 -3.76 -12.06
CA PRO A 258 17.28 -4.58 -12.38
C PRO A 258 16.89 -6.01 -12.81
N LEU A 259 17.62 -6.60 -13.77
CA LEU A 259 17.31 -7.93 -14.28
C LEU A 259 17.19 -9.01 -13.19
N PRO A 260 18.09 -9.08 -12.17
CA PRO A 260 17.91 -10.04 -11.08
C PRO A 260 16.61 -9.87 -10.30
N VAL A 261 16.11 -8.63 -10.18
CA VAL A 261 14.82 -8.36 -9.53
C VAL A 261 13.66 -8.84 -10.41
N GLN A 262 13.75 -8.66 -11.74
CA GLN A 262 12.75 -9.17 -12.67
C GLN A 262 12.64 -10.71 -12.60
N ASP A 263 13.76 -11.42 -12.56
CA ASP A 263 13.79 -12.88 -12.41
C ASP A 263 13.22 -13.33 -11.06
N ALA A 264 13.54 -12.60 -9.99
CA ALA A 264 12.98 -12.85 -8.67
C ALA A 264 11.46 -12.64 -8.62
N MET A 265 10.94 -11.63 -9.33
CA MET A 265 9.50 -11.36 -9.45
C MET A 265 8.77 -12.52 -10.14
N ILE A 266 9.34 -13.09 -11.21
CA ILE A 266 8.75 -14.23 -11.92
C ILE A 266 8.52 -15.39 -10.96
N VAL A 267 9.53 -15.73 -10.17
CA VAL A 267 9.46 -16.85 -9.21
C VAL A 267 8.50 -16.53 -8.06
N ALA A 268 8.54 -15.31 -7.55
CA ALA A 268 7.63 -14.89 -6.47
C ALA A 268 6.17 -14.92 -6.90
N LEU A 269 5.87 -14.52 -8.14
CA LEU A 269 4.51 -14.54 -8.69
C LEU A 269 4.00 -15.96 -8.99
N ALA A 270 4.90 -16.92 -9.21
CA ALA A 270 4.54 -18.32 -9.47
C ALA A 270 4.35 -19.16 -8.21
N ASP A 271 4.82 -18.71 -7.03
CA ASP A 271 4.73 -19.47 -5.77
C ASP A 271 3.74 -18.83 -4.78
N ASP A 272 2.59 -19.46 -4.61
CA ASP A 272 1.59 -19.04 -3.64
C ASP A 272 1.92 -19.52 -2.21
N THR A 273 2.83 -20.48 -2.04
CA THR A 273 3.14 -21.08 -0.74
C THR A 273 3.73 -20.08 0.23
N HIS A 274 4.73 -19.31 -0.20
CA HIS A 274 5.34 -18.28 0.66
C HIS A 274 4.36 -17.14 0.99
N VAL A 275 3.43 -16.82 0.07
CA VAL A 275 2.39 -15.80 0.30
C VAL A 275 1.46 -16.24 1.41
N GLN A 276 1.01 -17.51 1.39
CA GLN A 276 0.15 -18.05 2.45
C GLN A 276 0.88 -18.13 3.80
N GLN A 277 2.15 -18.51 3.81
CA GLN A 277 2.98 -18.52 5.02
C GLN A 277 3.12 -17.12 5.62
N GLN A 278 3.39 -16.11 4.78
CA GLN A 278 3.52 -14.72 5.25
C GLN A 278 2.18 -14.17 5.72
N LYS A 279 1.07 -14.46 5.00
CA LYS A 279 -0.28 -14.11 5.42
C LYS A 279 -0.61 -14.72 6.80
N ALA A 280 -0.26 -15.97 7.03
CA ALA A 280 -0.48 -16.63 8.33
C ALA A 280 0.27 -15.95 9.48
N ARG A 281 1.54 -15.52 9.28
CA ARG A 281 2.32 -14.76 10.26
C ARG A 281 1.66 -13.41 10.58
N TYR A 282 1.29 -12.63 9.57
CA TYR A 282 0.60 -11.36 9.77
C TYR A 282 -0.75 -11.54 10.47
N ARG A 283 -1.51 -12.59 10.13
CA ARG A 283 -2.77 -12.93 10.81
C ARG A 283 -2.56 -13.19 12.30
N ALA A 284 -1.53 -13.93 12.68
CA ALA A 284 -1.21 -14.20 14.08
C ALA A 284 -0.85 -12.90 14.84
N ARG A 285 0.01 -12.06 14.26
CA ARG A 285 0.39 -10.74 14.80
C ARG A 285 -0.81 -9.82 14.94
N ARG A 286 -1.64 -9.73 13.88
CA ARG A 286 -2.89 -8.94 13.88
C ARG A 286 -3.81 -9.36 15.02
N ASN A 287 -4.09 -10.64 15.12
CA ASN A 287 -5.02 -11.15 16.15
C ASN A 287 -4.52 -10.88 17.57
N MET A 288 -3.20 -10.96 17.79
CA MET A 288 -2.59 -10.64 19.07
C MET A 288 -2.69 -9.15 19.40
N LEU A 289 -2.29 -8.28 18.47
CA LEU A 289 -2.33 -6.83 18.66
C LEU A 289 -3.76 -6.30 18.78
N ARG A 290 -4.69 -6.79 17.95
CA ARG A 290 -6.10 -6.39 18.00
C ARG A 290 -6.69 -6.65 19.38
N ARG A 291 -6.57 -7.89 19.89
CA ARG A 291 -7.06 -8.23 21.25
C ARG A 291 -6.42 -7.38 22.34
N ALA A 292 -5.13 -7.10 22.21
CA ALA A 292 -4.41 -6.31 23.20
C ALA A 292 -4.87 -4.82 23.19
N LEU A 293 -5.04 -4.24 22.02
CA LEU A 293 -5.53 -2.87 21.83
C LEU A 293 -6.98 -2.74 22.33
N GLU A 294 -7.89 -3.61 21.87
CA GLU A 294 -9.29 -3.65 22.34
C GLU A 294 -9.34 -3.81 23.86
N GLY A 295 -8.47 -4.68 24.40
CA GLY A 295 -8.30 -4.87 25.83
C GLY A 295 -7.80 -3.64 26.57
N ALA A 296 -7.07 -2.77 25.93
CA ALA A 296 -6.58 -1.49 26.49
C ALA A 296 -7.54 -0.31 26.23
N GLY A 297 -8.77 -0.58 25.73
CA GLY A 297 -9.81 0.42 25.51
C GLY A 297 -9.79 1.09 24.14
N PHE A 298 -9.06 0.55 23.17
CA PHE A 298 -9.11 1.04 21.81
C PHE A 298 -10.32 0.46 21.06
N ARG A 299 -10.91 1.26 20.19
CA ARG A 299 -11.77 0.80 19.10
C ARG A 299 -10.90 0.63 17.85
N ILE A 300 -11.14 -0.43 17.10
CA ILE A 300 -10.50 -0.68 15.80
C ILE A 300 -11.56 -0.42 14.73
N ASP A 301 -11.31 0.54 13.87
CA ASP A 301 -12.21 0.88 12.77
C ASP A 301 -11.69 0.20 11.49
N HIS A 302 -12.60 -0.30 10.66
CA HIS A 302 -12.26 -1.06 9.45
C HIS A 302 -11.30 -2.22 9.72
N SER A 303 -10.15 -2.29 9.03
CA SER A 303 -9.12 -3.33 9.18
C SER A 303 -9.60 -4.72 8.73
N GLU A 304 -10.50 -4.77 7.73
CA GLU A 304 -10.96 -6.02 7.08
C GLU A 304 -9.81 -6.72 6.35
N ALA A 305 -8.84 -5.91 5.91
CA ALA A 305 -7.64 -6.37 5.20
C ALA A 305 -6.44 -5.48 5.51
N GLY A 306 -5.34 -5.65 4.78
CA GLY A 306 -4.18 -4.77 4.84
C GLY A 306 -3.17 -5.13 5.94
N LEU A 307 -2.21 -4.24 6.16
CA LEU A 307 -1.04 -4.49 7.00
C LEU A 307 -1.10 -3.73 8.33
N TYR A 308 -2.24 -3.11 8.63
CA TYR A 308 -2.38 -2.17 9.73
C TYR A 308 -3.66 -2.39 10.52
N LEU A 309 -3.64 -1.98 11.80
CA LEU A 309 -4.82 -1.75 12.59
C LEU A 309 -5.01 -0.23 12.71
N TRP A 310 -6.21 0.24 12.37
CA TRP A 310 -6.62 1.62 12.48
C TRP A 310 -7.36 1.81 13.80
N ALA A 311 -6.63 2.31 14.78
CA ALA A 311 -7.04 2.26 16.18
C ALA A 311 -7.29 3.66 16.76
N THR A 312 -8.33 3.81 17.57
CA THR A 312 -8.65 5.07 18.24
C THR A 312 -9.03 4.86 19.70
N ARG A 313 -8.75 5.86 20.53
CA ARG A 313 -9.26 5.99 21.91
C ARG A 313 -10.29 7.12 22.04
N GLY A 314 -10.65 7.78 20.92
CA GLY A 314 -11.52 8.94 20.91
C GLY A 314 -10.86 10.21 21.47
N GLU A 315 -9.53 10.31 21.32
CA GLU A 315 -8.70 11.44 21.72
C GLU A 315 -7.76 11.84 20.56
N PRO A 316 -7.17 13.04 20.56
CA PRO A 316 -6.22 13.44 19.52
C PRO A 316 -5.11 12.42 19.29
N ALA A 317 -4.77 12.15 18.02
CA ALA A 317 -3.82 11.11 17.62
C ALA A 317 -2.48 11.20 18.36
N LEU A 318 -1.94 12.41 18.56
CA LEU A 318 -0.64 12.62 19.22
C LEU A 318 -0.70 12.32 20.73
N GLU A 319 -1.86 12.47 21.39
CA GLU A 319 -2.04 12.07 22.78
C GLU A 319 -1.98 10.53 22.88
N THR A 320 -2.66 9.83 22.00
CA THR A 320 -2.59 8.37 21.91
C THR A 320 -1.17 7.88 21.59
N VAL A 321 -0.44 8.55 20.65
CA VAL A 321 0.98 8.24 20.38
C VAL A 321 1.83 8.42 21.64
N GLY A 322 1.63 9.52 22.38
CA GLY A 322 2.33 9.78 23.64
C GLY A 322 2.06 8.69 24.70
N TRP A 323 0.80 8.32 24.86
CA TRP A 323 0.38 7.27 25.78
C TRP A 323 0.98 5.91 25.46
N LEU A 324 1.09 5.55 24.16
CA LEU A 324 1.75 4.33 23.71
C LEU A 324 3.28 4.42 23.87
N ALA A 325 3.88 5.59 23.59
CA ALA A 325 5.32 5.80 23.72
C ALA A 325 5.81 5.64 25.17
N GLU A 326 5.01 6.05 26.18
CA GLU A 326 5.28 5.81 27.61
C GLU A 326 5.34 4.33 27.97
N ARG A 327 4.75 3.47 27.13
CA ARG A 327 4.77 1.99 27.24
C ARG A 327 5.81 1.34 26.33
N GLY A 328 6.70 2.16 25.75
CA GLY A 328 7.73 1.69 24.84
C GLY A 328 7.17 1.21 23.49
N ILE A 329 5.97 1.66 23.09
CA ILE A 329 5.33 1.31 21.81
C ILE A 329 5.26 2.57 20.95
N LEU A 330 5.84 2.53 19.76
CA LEU A 330 5.78 3.62 18.79
C LEU A 330 4.82 3.25 17.66
N VAL A 331 3.88 4.14 17.34
CA VAL A 331 2.91 4.02 16.24
C VAL A 331 2.91 5.29 15.40
N ALA A 332 2.33 5.24 14.19
CA ALA A 332 2.15 6.44 13.39
C ALA A 332 0.82 7.15 13.78
N PRO A 333 0.82 8.47 13.99
CA PRO A 333 -0.41 9.23 14.19
C PRO A 333 -1.23 9.24 12.91
N GLY A 334 -2.54 9.22 13.05
CA GLY A 334 -3.46 9.20 11.92
C GLY A 334 -3.42 10.49 11.09
N THR A 335 -3.02 11.59 11.70
CA THR A 335 -2.83 12.89 11.03
C THR A 335 -1.83 12.84 9.86
N PHE A 336 -0.94 11.83 9.80
CA PHE A 336 -0.05 11.62 8.66
C PHE A 336 -0.78 11.15 7.39
N TYR A 337 -2.05 10.78 7.52
CA TYR A 337 -2.87 10.22 6.45
C TYR A 337 -4.06 11.13 6.09
N GLY A 338 -4.06 12.35 6.59
CA GLY A 338 -5.09 13.35 6.36
C GLY A 338 -5.93 13.68 7.59
N PRO A 339 -6.82 14.69 7.48
CA PRO A 339 -7.68 15.14 8.58
C PRO A 339 -8.61 14.07 9.14
N ALA A 340 -9.04 13.12 8.30
CA ALA A 340 -9.87 11.98 8.72
C ALA A 340 -9.20 11.09 9.78
N GLY A 341 -7.86 11.19 9.91
CA GLY A 341 -7.07 10.47 10.91
C GLY A 341 -6.83 11.21 12.23
N ALA A 342 -7.50 12.35 12.49
CA ALA A 342 -7.19 13.23 13.64
C ALA A 342 -7.24 12.54 15.01
N GLU A 343 -8.09 11.52 15.17
CA GLU A 343 -8.28 10.77 16.43
C GLU A 343 -7.78 9.32 16.33
N HIS A 344 -7.08 8.96 15.29
CA HIS A 344 -6.61 7.59 15.05
C HIS A 344 -5.10 7.47 15.12
N VAL A 345 -4.65 6.26 15.35
CA VAL A 345 -3.25 5.84 15.14
C VAL A 345 -3.21 4.61 14.23
N ARG A 346 -2.18 4.54 13.40
CA ARG A 346 -1.93 3.37 12.56
C ARG A 346 -0.92 2.46 13.23
N VAL A 347 -1.30 1.22 13.50
CA VAL A 347 -0.47 0.18 14.14
C VAL A 347 -0.07 -0.87 13.13
N ALA A 348 1.21 -0.95 12.78
CA ALA A 348 1.74 -1.88 11.78
C ALA A 348 1.94 -3.30 12.33
N LEU A 349 1.71 -4.31 11.47
CA LEU A 349 1.92 -5.73 11.78
C LEU A 349 3.37 -6.19 11.50
N THR A 350 4.27 -5.27 11.18
CA THR A 350 5.62 -5.51 10.67
C THR A 350 6.70 -5.41 11.74
N ALA A 351 6.47 -5.95 12.92
CA ALA A 351 7.50 -6.23 13.90
C ALA A 351 7.69 -7.74 14.05
N THR A 352 8.81 -8.18 14.65
CA THR A 352 9.05 -9.60 14.95
C THR A 352 8.03 -10.14 15.94
N ASP A 353 7.81 -11.44 15.94
CA ASP A 353 6.80 -12.07 16.82
C ASP A 353 7.04 -11.75 18.29
N ASP A 354 8.31 -11.74 18.73
CA ASP A 354 8.68 -11.37 20.11
C ASP A 354 8.33 -9.91 20.42
N ARG A 355 8.54 -8.99 19.48
CA ARG A 355 8.19 -7.57 19.66
C ARG A 355 6.68 -7.36 19.68
N ILE A 356 5.92 -8.07 18.85
CA ILE A 356 4.46 -8.08 18.88
C ILE A 356 3.95 -8.59 20.24
N ALA A 357 4.52 -9.69 20.74
CA ALA A 357 4.17 -10.24 22.06
C ALA A 357 4.50 -9.25 23.19
N ALA A 358 5.64 -8.58 23.14
CA ALA A 358 6.03 -7.55 24.10
C ALA A 358 5.04 -6.38 24.09
N ALA A 359 4.62 -5.87 22.91
CA ALA A 359 3.59 -4.83 22.81
C ALA A 359 2.27 -5.27 23.46
N ALA A 360 1.82 -6.49 23.15
CA ALA A 360 0.58 -7.04 23.70
C ALA A 360 0.64 -7.16 25.24
N GLN A 361 1.77 -7.61 25.81
CA GLN A 361 1.96 -7.69 27.26
C GLN A 361 1.94 -6.31 27.92
N ARG A 362 2.60 -5.30 27.33
CA ARG A 362 2.64 -3.92 27.83
C ARG A 362 1.25 -3.29 27.83
N LEU A 363 0.42 -3.55 26.83
CA LEU A 363 -0.97 -3.11 26.77
C LEU A 363 -1.83 -3.82 27.83
N ALA A 364 -1.64 -5.12 28.07
CA ALA A 364 -2.41 -5.88 29.05
C ALA A 364 -2.12 -5.45 30.52
N SER A 365 -0.91 -4.99 30.83
CA SER A 365 -0.56 -4.52 32.19
C SER A 365 -1.31 -3.24 32.60
N THR A 366 -1.84 -2.48 31.64
CA THR A 366 -2.61 -1.25 31.89
C THR A 366 -3.97 -1.52 32.57
N ARG A 367 -4.57 -2.70 32.35
CA ARG A 367 -5.83 -3.10 33.02
C ARG A 367 -5.69 -3.31 34.52
N ARG A 368 -4.52 -3.76 34.99
CA ARG A 368 -4.31 -4.06 36.41
C ARG A 368 -4.19 -2.81 37.28
N LEU A 369 -3.77 -1.69 36.68
CA LEU A 369 -3.62 -0.40 37.39
C LEU A 369 -4.90 0.42 37.45
N ALA A 370 -5.87 0.18 36.57
CA ALA A 370 -7.15 0.86 36.55
C ALA A 370 -8.23 0.16 37.41
N GLY A 371 -7.97 -1.04 37.91
CA GLY A 371 -8.87 -1.86 38.73
C GLY A 371 -8.41 -2.03 40.18
N SER A 372 -7.36 -1.33 40.61
CA SER A 372 -6.89 -1.20 41.98
C SER A 372 -7.13 0.24 42.50
#